data_8198ac747a421c82e9225592b7cc21e7
#
_entry.id   8198ac747a421c82e9225592b7cc21e7
#
_cell.length_a   1.000
_cell.length_b   1.000
_cell.length_c   1.000
_cell.angle_alpha   90.00
_cell.angle_beta   90.00
_cell.angle_gamma   90.00
#
_symmetry.space_group_name_H-M   'P 1'
#
loop_
_entity.id
_entity.type
_entity.pdbx_description
1 polymer ?
#
loop_
_entity_poly.entity_id
_entity_poly.type
_entity_poly.pdbx_seq_one_letter_code
_entity_poly.pdbx_strand_id
1 'polypeptide(L)'
;GEITIGQMRQLVSLKVSNAESLEGLQYAINLESLDISYNEIRDLSPLKNLKKLTDLKANPLGGLISGRVYAEDNKAKVSLDVINRNGEKLLPKSVIVKHNKTHEYNTLDINDCIDENGVVTIDTTGFDSYIYPIYLVYEDKVDNYTSQFMFMLDNI
;
A
#
# COMPACT_ATOMS: atom_id res chain seq x y z
N GLY A 1 17.59 -8.32 20.37
CA GLY A 1 17.98 -9.71 20.11
C GLY A 1 17.08 -10.32 19.06
N GLU A 2 17.57 -11.30 18.31
CA GLU A 2 16.77 -12.00 17.31
C GLU A 2 15.70 -12.86 18.01
N ILE A 3 14.48 -12.84 17.46
CA ILE A 3 13.37 -13.68 17.92
C ILE A 3 13.49 -15.05 17.25
N THR A 4 13.48 -16.11 18.04
CA THR A 4 13.54 -17.48 17.53
C THR A 4 12.19 -17.96 17.00
N ILE A 5 12.18 -18.98 16.14
CA ILE A 5 10.95 -19.63 15.65
C ILE A 5 10.10 -20.15 16.83
N GLY A 6 10.73 -20.69 17.86
CA GLY A 6 10.04 -21.15 19.06
C GLY A 6 9.33 -20.02 19.82
N GLN A 7 9.94 -18.84 19.89
CA GLN A 7 9.31 -17.65 20.46
C GLN A 7 8.17 -17.14 19.58
N MET A 8 8.33 -17.16 18.25
CA MET A 8 7.26 -16.79 17.32
C MET A 8 6.02 -17.67 17.48
N ARG A 9 6.19 -18.97 17.71
CA ARG A 9 5.07 -19.91 17.95
C ARG A 9 4.27 -19.64 19.22
N GLN A 10 4.83 -18.88 20.16
CA GLN A 10 4.16 -18.51 21.43
C GLN A 10 3.28 -17.26 21.28
N LEU A 11 3.41 -16.51 20.17
CA LEU A 11 2.63 -15.30 19.94
C LEU A 11 1.17 -15.64 19.66
N VAL A 12 0.27 -15.02 20.42
CA VAL A 12 -1.19 -15.11 20.26
C VAL A 12 -1.74 -13.77 19.77
N SER A 13 -1.17 -12.67 20.26
CA SER A 13 -1.53 -11.32 19.86
C SER A 13 -0.27 -10.50 19.64
N LEU A 14 -0.26 -9.69 18.61
CA LEU A 14 0.88 -8.85 18.26
C LEU A 14 0.41 -7.50 17.71
N LYS A 15 1.08 -6.44 18.10
CA LYS A 15 1.03 -5.13 17.48
C LYS A 15 2.39 -4.80 16.87
N VAL A 16 2.38 -4.42 15.62
CA VAL A 16 3.58 -4.07 14.86
C VAL A 16 3.63 -2.56 14.63
N SER A 17 4.77 -1.95 14.81
CA SER A 17 5.00 -0.52 14.60
C SER A 17 6.29 -0.27 13.84
N ASN A 18 6.28 0.74 12.97
CA ASN A 18 7.42 1.12 12.12
C ASN A 18 7.94 -0.04 11.24
N ALA A 19 6.99 -0.83 10.71
CA ALA A 19 7.32 -1.97 9.85
C ALA A 19 7.02 -1.66 8.39
N GLU A 20 7.88 -2.20 7.53
CA GLU A 20 7.74 -2.19 6.07
C GLU A 20 7.48 -3.61 5.52
N SER A 21 7.67 -4.63 6.36
CA SER A 21 7.52 -6.03 5.99
C SER A 21 6.97 -6.85 7.15
N LEU A 22 6.19 -7.88 6.82
CA LEU A 22 5.71 -8.91 7.75
C LEU A 22 6.53 -10.20 7.64
N GLU A 23 7.65 -10.18 6.91
CA GLU A 23 8.50 -11.36 6.79
C GLU A 23 8.97 -11.86 8.16
N GLY A 24 8.85 -13.16 8.38
CA GLY A 24 9.07 -13.80 9.68
C GLY A 24 7.77 -14.13 10.42
N LEU A 25 6.66 -13.41 10.18
CA LEU A 25 5.39 -13.71 10.84
C LEU A 25 4.75 -15.02 10.38
N GLN A 26 5.18 -15.59 9.25
CA GLN A 26 4.72 -16.91 8.81
C GLN A 26 4.97 -18.02 9.83
N TYR A 27 5.89 -17.81 10.76
CA TYR A 27 6.20 -18.75 11.85
C TYR A 27 5.33 -18.59 13.09
N ALA A 28 4.54 -17.51 13.17
CA ALA A 28 3.65 -17.23 14.30
C ALA A 28 2.31 -17.99 14.14
N ILE A 29 2.39 -19.31 14.05
CA ILE A 29 1.27 -20.20 13.71
C ILE A 29 0.10 -20.19 14.70
N ASN A 30 0.30 -19.68 15.90
CA ASN A 30 -0.74 -19.55 16.94
C ASN A 30 -1.29 -18.13 17.06
N LEU A 31 -0.90 -17.21 16.18
CA LEU A 31 -1.36 -15.84 16.18
C LEU A 31 -2.85 -15.77 15.88
N GLU A 32 -3.62 -15.13 16.73
CA GLU A 32 -5.06 -14.95 16.63
C GLU A 32 -5.45 -13.50 16.33
N SER A 33 -4.67 -12.54 16.83
CA SER A 33 -4.89 -11.11 16.66
C SER A 33 -3.61 -10.41 16.23
N LEU A 34 -3.70 -9.58 15.20
CA LEU A 34 -2.58 -8.79 14.67
C LEU A 34 -3.05 -7.36 14.35
N ASP A 35 -2.37 -6.38 14.91
CA ASP A 35 -2.56 -4.97 14.58
C ASP A 35 -1.32 -4.47 13.82
N ILE A 36 -1.51 -4.20 12.54
CA ILE A 36 -0.51 -3.64 11.62
C ILE A 36 -0.86 -2.22 11.16
N SER A 37 -1.85 -1.60 11.80
CA SER A 37 -2.28 -0.24 11.45
C SER A 37 -1.13 0.76 11.53
N TYR A 38 -1.18 1.79 10.69
CA TYR A 38 -0.18 2.85 10.61
C TYR A 38 1.23 2.39 10.20
N ASN A 39 1.33 1.32 9.43
CA ASN A 39 2.58 0.82 8.86
C ASN A 39 2.57 0.91 7.32
N GLU A 40 3.76 0.94 6.72
CA GLU A 40 3.97 0.97 5.26
C GLU A 40 4.06 -0.44 4.66
N ILE A 41 3.18 -1.33 5.09
CA ILE A 41 3.17 -2.73 4.67
C ILE A 41 2.37 -2.88 3.39
N ARG A 42 2.96 -3.54 2.38
CA ARG A 42 2.38 -3.76 1.06
C ARG A 42 2.10 -5.22 0.76
N ASP A 43 2.75 -6.15 1.46
CA ASP A 43 2.65 -7.58 1.23
C ASP A 43 2.16 -8.30 2.50
N LEU A 44 0.93 -8.83 2.43
CA LEU A 44 0.34 -9.62 3.50
C LEU A 44 0.50 -11.13 3.30
N SER A 45 1.21 -11.58 2.25
CA SER A 45 1.37 -13.01 1.97
C SER A 45 2.06 -13.82 3.08
N PRO A 46 2.92 -13.25 3.96
CA PRO A 46 3.40 -13.97 5.13
C PRO A 46 2.31 -14.46 6.07
N LEU A 47 1.11 -13.87 6.01
CA LEU A 47 -0.04 -14.25 6.84
C LEU A 47 -0.86 -15.40 6.25
N LYS A 48 -0.56 -15.87 5.04
CA LYS A 48 -1.38 -16.79 4.25
C LYS A 48 -1.78 -18.06 5.02
N ASN A 49 -0.85 -18.66 5.74
CA ASN A 49 -1.05 -19.93 6.43
C ASN A 49 -1.34 -19.79 7.93
N LEU A 50 -1.55 -18.56 8.42
CA LEU A 50 -1.91 -18.30 9.81
C LEU A 50 -3.41 -18.52 10.02
N LYS A 51 -3.80 -19.79 10.14
CA LYS A 51 -5.20 -20.22 10.16
C LYS A 51 -5.98 -19.76 11.40
N LYS A 52 -5.29 -19.43 12.49
CA LYS A 52 -5.89 -18.92 13.73
C LYS A 52 -6.07 -17.40 13.71
N LEU A 53 -5.45 -16.70 12.76
CA LEU A 53 -5.54 -15.24 12.65
C LEU A 53 -6.91 -14.82 12.13
N THR A 54 -7.77 -14.40 13.04
CA THR A 54 -9.15 -13.97 12.76
C THR A 54 -9.40 -12.50 13.03
N ASP A 55 -8.53 -11.84 13.79
CA ASP A 55 -8.61 -10.41 14.10
C ASP A 55 -7.38 -9.70 13.50
N LEU A 56 -7.56 -9.13 12.30
CA LEU A 56 -6.54 -8.31 11.64
C LEU A 56 -6.98 -6.86 11.60
N LYS A 57 -6.19 -5.98 12.22
CA LYS A 57 -6.35 -4.52 12.13
C LYS A 57 -5.30 -3.95 11.20
N ALA A 58 -5.76 -3.33 10.12
CA ALA A 58 -4.91 -2.82 9.05
C ALA A 58 -5.31 -1.41 8.56
N ASN A 59 -6.12 -0.69 9.32
CA ASN A 59 -6.61 0.63 8.95
C ASN A 59 -6.01 1.74 9.81
N PRO A 60 -5.33 2.70 9.18
CA PRO A 60 -4.91 2.69 7.78
C PRO A 60 -3.60 1.92 7.57
N LEU A 61 -3.38 1.41 6.36
CA LEU A 61 -2.06 1.04 5.86
C LEU A 61 -1.55 2.09 4.87
N GLY A 62 -0.25 2.31 4.85
CA GLY A 62 0.39 3.36 4.08
C GLY A 62 0.28 4.72 4.77
N GLY A 63 0.31 5.79 4.00
CA GLY A 63 0.19 7.16 4.47
C GLY A 63 1.51 7.91 4.60
N LEU A 64 2.63 7.25 4.44
CA LEU A 64 3.95 7.86 4.27
C LEU A 64 4.27 8.05 2.78
N ILE A 65 5.29 8.84 2.50
CA ILE A 65 5.79 9.01 1.13
C ILE A 65 6.47 7.72 0.69
N SER A 66 5.83 6.99 -0.22
CA SER A 66 6.34 5.71 -0.76
C SER A 66 7.42 5.90 -1.81
N GLY A 67 7.52 7.07 -2.43
CA GLY A 67 8.54 7.37 -3.42
C GLY A 67 8.30 8.66 -4.18
N ARG A 68 9.19 8.92 -5.14
CA ARG A 68 9.09 10.02 -6.10
C ARG A 68 8.87 9.49 -7.51
N VAL A 69 8.11 10.23 -8.29
CA VAL A 69 7.81 9.94 -9.69
C VAL A 69 8.12 11.18 -10.50
N TYR A 70 8.73 11.02 -11.65
CA TYR A 70 9.09 12.11 -12.56
C TYR A 70 8.28 12.00 -13.83
N ALA A 71 7.76 13.14 -14.31
CA ALA A 71 7.08 13.19 -15.59
C ALA A 71 8.08 13.26 -16.73
N GLU A 72 7.84 12.44 -17.76
CA GLU A 72 8.55 12.49 -19.05
C GLU A 72 7.50 12.62 -20.16
N ASP A 73 7.70 13.55 -21.10
CA ASP A 73 6.77 13.80 -22.21
C ASP A 73 5.31 14.00 -21.74
N ASN A 74 5.11 14.77 -20.69
CA ASN A 74 3.82 15.03 -20.05
C ASN A 74 3.13 13.78 -19.50
N LYS A 75 3.89 12.74 -19.16
CA LYS A 75 3.35 11.51 -18.56
C LYS A 75 4.18 11.09 -17.36
N ALA A 76 3.51 10.76 -16.29
CA ALA A 76 4.12 10.15 -15.13
C ALA A 76 3.58 8.72 -14.95
N LYS A 77 4.49 7.76 -14.79
CA LYS A 77 4.13 6.36 -14.56
C LYS A 77 4.43 5.98 -13.13
N VAL A 78 3.46 5.37 -12.48
CA VAL A 78 3.61 4.86 -11.12
C VAL A 78 3.01 3.47 -11.00
N SER A 79 3.72 2.60 -10.31
CA SER A 79 3.25 1.26 -9.97
C SER A 79 3.70 0.87 -8.58
N LEU A 80 2.93 -0.01 -7.96
CA LEU A 80 3.22 -0.53 -6.64
C LEU A 80 2.73 -1.98 -6.56
N ASP A 81 3.54 -2.86 -5.99
CA ASP A 81 3.14 -4.23 -5.70
C ASP A 81 2.46 -4.27 -4.33
N VAL A 82 1.13 -4.35 -4.34
CA VAL A 82 0.31 -4.55 -3.14
C VAL A 82 -0.31 -5.93 -3.22
N ILE A 83 -0.01 -6.77 -2.23
CA ILE A 83 -0.32 -8.19 -2.25
C ILE A 83 -1.19 -8.51 -1.03
N ASN A 84 -2.33 -9.18 -1.25
CA ASN A 84 -3.22 -9.60 -0.19
C ASN A 84 -2.69 -10.84 0.55
N ARG A 85 -3.41 -11.26 1.60
CA ARG A 85 -3.04 -12.45 2.39
C ARG A 85 -2.94 -13.73 1.55
N ASN A 86 -3.72 -13.86 0.48
CA ASN A 86 -3.70 -15.03 -0.40
C ASN A 86 -2.54 -15.02 -1.40
N GLY A 87 -1.73 -13.97 -1.42
CA GLY A 87 -0.63 -13.81 -2.35
C GLY A 87 -1.04 -13.24 -3.71
N GLU A 88 -2.24 -12.68 -3.81
CA GLU A 88 -2.76 -12.09 -5.04
C GLU A 88 -2.40 -10.60 -5.09
N LYS A 89 -1.91 -10.16 -6.26
CA LYS A 89 -1.63 -8.74 -6.52
C LYS A 89 -2.95 -7.98 -6.65
N LEU A 90 -3.07 -6.90 -5.86
CA LEU A 90 -4.19 -5.97 -5.97
C LEU A 90 -3.89 -4.92 -7.04
N LEU A 91 -4.93 -4.53 -7.78
CA LEU A 91 -4.90 -3.35 -8.63
C LEU A 91 -5.44 -2.15 -7.83
N PRO A 92 -4.95 -0.92 -8.08
CA PRO A 92 -5.50 0.26 -7.43
C PRO A 92 -6.96 0.44 -7.82
N LYS A 93 -7.78 0.78 -6.83
CA LYS A 93 -9.20 1.10 -7.00
C LYS A 93 -9.40 2.52 -7.53
N SER A 94 -8.56 3.43 -7.09
CA SER A 94 -8.58 4.82 -7.53
C SER A 94 -7.21 5.46 -7.43
N VAL A 95 -7.03 6.51 -8.21
CA VAL A 95 -5.86 7.38 -8.22
C VAL A 95 -6.32 8.79 -7.92
N ILE A 96 -5.71 9.41 -6.92
CA ILE A 96 -6.04 10.76 -6.52
C ILE A 96 -4.79 11.63 -6.70
N VAL A 97 -4.93 12.74 -7.39
CA VAL A 97 -3.88 13.76 -7.54
C VAL A 97 -4.30 15.00 -6.75
N LYS A 98 -3.46 15.42 -5.82
CA LYS A 98 -3.70 16.65 -5.07
C LYS A 98 -3.00 17.81 -5.77
N HIS A 99 -3.75 18.86 -6.10
CA HIS A 99 -3.20 20.09 -6.64
C HIS A 99 -2.61 20.96 -5.53
N ASN A 100 -1.32 21.31 -5.65
CA ASN A 100 -0.62 22.00 -4.57
C ASN A 100 -1.09 23.45 -4.32
N LYS A 101 -1.49 24.17 -5.37
CA LYS A 101 -1.94 25.57 -5.23
C LYS A 101 -3.37 25.69 -4.71
N THR A 102 -4.28 24.91 -5.30
CA THR A 102 -5.71 24.99 -4.95
C THR A 102 -6.07 24.09 -3.80
N HIS A 103 -5.18 23.15 -3.44
CA HIS A 103 -5.43 22.07 -2.47
C HIS A 103 -6.60 21.15 -2.83
N GLU A 104 -7.06 21.21 -4.08
CA GLU A 104 -8.12 20.35 -4.60
C GLU A 104 -7.58 18.94 -4.87
N TYR A 105 -8.46 17.98 -4.67
CA TYR A 105 -8.20 16.57 -4.97
C TYR A 105 -8.96 16.18 -6.23
N ASN A 106 -8.24 15.71 -7.24
CA ASN A 106 -8.82 15.17 -8.45
C ASN A 106 -8.69 13.65 -8.43
N THR A 107 -9.82 12.96 -8.44
CA THR A 107 -9.84 11.50 -8.62
C THR A 107 -9.89 11.19 -10.10
N LEU A 108 -8.89 10.46 -10.58
CA LEU A 108 -8.83 10.00 -11.96
C LEU A 108 -9.67 8.73 -12.13
N ASP A 109 -10.30 8.58 -13.30
CA ASP A 109 -10.92 7.29 -13.64
C ASP A 109 -9.81 6.26 -13.82
N ILE A 110 -9.83 5.22 -13.01
CA ILE A 110 -8.80 4.20 -13.02
C ILE A 110 -8.77 3.45 -14.37
N ASN A 111 -9.91 3.27 -15.01
CA ASN A 111 -10.00 2.56 -16.27
C ASN A 111 -9.30 3.30 -17.42
N ASP A 112 -9.19 4.62 -17.32
CA ASP A 112 -8.53 5.47 -18.32
C ASP A 112 -7.01 5.56 -18.11
N CYS A 113 -6.50 5.19 -16.94
CA CYS A 113 -5.11 5.46 -16.58
C CYS A 113 -4.30 4.22 -16.14
N ILE A 114 -4.90 3.04 -16.07
CA ILE A 114 -4.21 1.81 -15.65
C ILE A 114 -4.06 0.82 -16.81
N ASP A 115 -2.92 0.15 -16.89
CA ASP A 115 -2.71 -0.97 -17.80
C ASP A 115 -2.95 -2.33 -17.13
N GLU A 116 -2.85 -3.39 -17.92
CA GLU A 116 -3.05 -4.78 -17.46
C GLU A 116 -2.05 -5.24 -16.39
N ASN A 117 -0.89 -4.56 -16.28
CA ASN A 117 0.14 -4.85 -15.30
C ASN A 117 0.00 -4.02 -14.02
N GLY A 118 -1.02 -3.16 -13.95
CA GLY A 118 -1.25 -2.29 -12.81
C GLY A 118 -0.40 -1.02 -12.81
N VAL A 119 0.22 -0.67 -13.94
CA VAL A 119 0.95 0.59 -14.09
C VAL A 119 -0.04 1.71 -14.36
N VAL A 120 -0.03 2.71 -13.51
CA VAL A 120 -0.85 3.91 -13.65
C VAL A 120 -0.07 4.97 -14.41
N THR A 121 -0.65 5.50 -15.48
CA THR A 121 -0.11 6.62 -16.25
C THR A 121 -0.95 7.87 -16.00
N ILE A 122 -0.33 8.92 -15.51
CA ILE A 122 -0.96 10.21 -15.23
C ILE A 122 -0.54 11.18 -16.33
N ASP A 123 -1.52 11.76 -17.01
CA ASP A 123 -1.30 12.85 -17.95
C ASP A 123 -1.04 14.14 -17.17
N THR A 124 0.14 14.69 -17.34
CA THR A 124 0.58 15.92 -16.68
C THR A 124 0.50 17.15 -17.58
N THR A 125 -0.17 17.03 -18.72
CA THR A 125 -0.40 18.18 -19.62
C THR A 125 -1.13 19.29 -18.87
N GLY A 126 -0.54 20.49 -18.87
CA GLY A 126 -1.09 21.63 -18.15
C GLY A 126 -0.76 21.69 -16.65
N PHE A 127 -0.03 20.72 -16.14
CA PHE A 127 0.53 20.84 -14.79
C PHE A 127 1.66 21.88 -14.83
N ASP A 128 1.67 22.75 -13.84
CA ASP A 128 2.80 23.67 -13.65
C ASP A 128 3.98 22.96 -12.95
N SER A 129 5.14 23.61 -12.90
CA SER A 129 6.37 23.05 -12.32
C SER A 129 6.30 23.00 -10.80
N TYR A 130 5.49 22.10 -10.25
CA TYR A 130 5.31 21.86 -8.84
C TYR A 130 5.35 20.37 -8.51
N ILE A 131 5.44 20.09 -7.22
CA ILE A 131 5.33 18.74 -6.68
C ILE A 131 3.85 18.46 -6.40
N TYR A 132 3.34 17.37 -6.94
CA TYR A 132 1.96 16.92 -6.77
C TYR A 132 1.92 15.62 -5.98
N PRO A 133 1.28 15.58 -4.80
CA PRO A 133 1.00 14.31 -4.13
C PRO A 133 0.04 13.46 -4.97
N ILE A 134 0.43 12.22 -5.22
CA ILE A 134 -0.38 11.20 -5.87
C ILE A 134 -0.69 10.13 -4.84
N TYR A 135 -1.93 9.71 -4.76
CA TYR A 135 -2.37 8.63 -3.88
C TYR A 135 -2.90 7.48 -4.71
N LEU A 136 -2.30 6.30 -4.54
CA LEU A 136 -2.83 5.05 -5.03
C LEU A 136 -3.65 4.41 -3.92
N VAL A 137 -4.93 4.17 -4.16
CA VAL A 137 -5.87 3.60 -3.21
C VAL A 137 -6.19 2.18 -3.61
N TYR A 138 -6.03 1.24 -2.67
CA TYR A 138 -6.31 -0.18 -2.86
C TYR A 138 -7.40 -0.62 -1.89
N GLU A 139 -8.26 -1.53 -2.34
CA GLU A 139 -9.26 -2.19 -1.52
C GLU A 139 -8.93 -3.68 -1.46
N ASP A 140 -8.70 -4.18 -0.25
CA ASP A 140 -8.51 -5.60 0.00
C ASP A 140 -9.81 -6.20 0.52
N LYS A 141 -10.45 -7.03 -0.30
CA LYS A 141 -11.71 -7.69 0.04
C LYS A 141 -11.52 -8.98 0.84
N VAL A 142 -10.32 -9.53 0.86
CA VAL A 142 -9.99 -10.74 1.65
C VAL A 142 -9.97 -10.40 3.13
N ASP A 143 -9.28 -9.31 3.51
CA ASP A 143 -9.15 -8.85 4.90
C ASP A 143 -9.99 -7.59 5.20
N ASN A 144 -10.76 -7.12 4.23
CA ASN A 144 -11.72 -6.03 4.35
C ASN A 144 -11.10 -4.72 4.89
N TYR A 145 -10.04 -4.25 4.24
CA TYR A 145 -9.44 -2.95 4.55
C TYR A 145 -9.08 -2.17 3.27
N THR A 146 -8.83 -0.90 3.46
CA THR A 146 -8.35 0.02 2.42
C THR A 146 -6.95 0.48 2.77
N SER A 147 -6.04 0.46 1.79
CA SER A 147 -4.71 1.03 1.91
C SER A 147 -4.51 2.19 0.95
N GLN A 148 -3.67 3.13 1.33
CA GLN A 148 -3.39 4.33 0.54
C GLN A 148 -1.90 4.61 0.59
N PHE A 149 -1.26 4.63 -0.58
CA PHE A 149 0.17 4.89 -0.73
C PHE A 149 0.38 6.19 -1.49
N MET A 150 1.23 7.05 -0.96
CA MET A 150 1.50 8.38 -1.50
C MET A 150 2.83 8.42 -2.24
N PHE A 151 2.80 9.01 -3.43
CA PHE A 151 4.00 9.36 -4.20
C PHE A 151 4.04 10.87 -4.40
N MET A 152 5.25 11.41 -4.51
CA MET A 152 5.46 12.81 -4.89
C MET A 152 5.80 12.86 -6.37
N LEU A 153 4.90 13.41 -7.17
CA LEU A 153 5.13 13.67 -8.59
C LEU A 153 5.87 15.00 -8.76
N ASP A 154 7.08 14.93 -9.27
CA ASP A 154 7.87 16.08 -9.71
C ASP A 154 7.59 16.33 -11.20
N ASN A 155 6.88 17.39 -11.49
CA ASN A 155 6.65 17.87 -12.85
C ASN A 155 7.64 19.01 -13.14
N ILE A 156 8.85 18.63 -13.51
CA ILE A 156 9.95 19.57 -13.76
C ILE A 156 10.04 19.87 -15.26
#